data_0d765d112c10d982fca53b8f6ab089f7
#
_entry.id   0d765d112c10d982fca53b8f6ab089f7
#
_cell.length_a   1.000
_cell.length_b   1.000
_cell.length_c   1.000
_cell.angle_alpha   90.00
_cell.angle_beta   90.00
_cell.angle_gamma   90.00
#
_symmetry.space_group_name_H-M   'P 1'
#
loop_
_entity.id
_entity.type
_entity.pdbx_description
1 polymer ?
#
loop_
_entity_poly.entity_id
_entity_poly.type
_entity_poly.pdbx_seq_one_letter_code
_entity_poly.pdbx_strand_id
1 'polypeptide(L)'
;MIITHCASCAAPLGLALGKKCGRCSTRYCGPACQEQHWKEGGHDKLCKKIRRGGGAEQYHAEKQYAEAVAVAAEACADDTKGQTCFICTEAVHWKTKEGLVRGCACRGTAGFAHVSCLVEQAKILLAEAQENNLDFDPRWARWRTCSLCKQDYHSVVKCALGWACWKTYVGRPETNHIRAMSMALLGNGLEAANHADALFVKDPELAMMQRLGAPEKHILVTQNNLANSYQRFGRLDERPTHATRRIPWNFEDLRRGT
;
A
#
# COMPACT_ATOMS: atom_id res chain seq x y z
N MET A 1 3.42 8.68 -0.38
CA MET A 1 4.51 8.17 -1.24
C MET A 1 5.34 7.21 -0.41
N ILE A 2 5.53 5.98 -0.87
CA ILE A 2 6.60 5.13 -0.36
C ILE A 2 7.90 5.87 -0.68
N ILE A 3 8.83 5.95 0.27
CA ILE A 3 10.02 6.78 0.10
C ILE A 3 11.03 6.01 -0.78
N THR A 4 10.76 6.00 -2.06
CA THR A 4 11.62 5.40 -3.08
C THR A 4 12.41 6.42 -3.88
N HIS A 5 12.25 7.71 -3.54
CA HIS A 5 12.85 8.84 -4.23
C HIS A 5 13.58 9.77 -3.27
N CYS A 6 14.53 10.51 -3.80
CA CYS A 6 15.20 11.59 -3.09
C CYS A 6 14.21 12.69 -2.69
N ALA A 7 14.19 13.06 -1.42
CA ALA A 7 13.26 14.07 -0.91
C ALA A 7 13.53 15.50 -1.45
N SER A 8 14.69 15.74 -2.08
CA SER A 8 15.05 17.03 -2.66
C SER A 8 14.85 17.07 -4.18
N CYS A 9 15.48 16.15 -4.92
CA CYS A 9 15.51 16.19 -6.38
C CYS A 9 14.60 15.14 -7.05
N ALA A 10 13.83 14.38 -6.27
CA ALA A 10 12.95 13.32 -6.75
C ALA A 10 13.64 12.18 -7.55
N ALA A 11 14.98 12.10 -7.57
CA ALA A 11 15.69 11.00 -8.22
C ALA A 11 15.32 9.65 -7.58
N PRO A 12 15.13 8.58 -8.36
CA PRO A 12 14.77 7.27 -7.86
C PRO A 12 15.90 6.65 -7.03
N LEU A 13 15.59 6.15 -5.85
CA LEU A 13 16.52 5.51 -4.90
C LEU A 13 16.17 4.04 -4.65
N GLY A 14 15.01 3.58 -5.09
CA GLY A 14 14.47 2.29 -4.67
C GLY A 14 14.33 2.20 -3.15
N LEU A 15 14.35 1.00 -2.58
CA LEU A 15 14.24 0.78 -1.12
C LEU A 15 15.61 0.73 -0.41
N ALA A 16 16.68 0.40 -1.13
CA ALA A 16 17.99 0.12 -0.53
C ALA A 16 18.96 1.30 -0.57
N LEU A 17 18.90 2.12 -1.60
CA LEU A 17 19.89 3.15 -1.89
C LEU A 17 19.56 4.50 -1.22
N GLY A 18 20.57 5.37 -1.19
CA GLY A 18 20.47 6.74 -0.71
C GLY A 18 20.91 6.95 0.74
N LYS A 19 21.32 8.19 1.01
CA LYS A 19 21.71 8.66 2.33
C LYS A 19 20.46 8.97 3.16
N LYS A 20 20.47 8.67 4.45
CA LYS A 20 19.35 8.96 5.36
C LYS A 20 19.67 10.14 6.28
N CYS A 21 18.70 10.98 6.55
CA CYS A 21 18.79 11.93 7.65
C CYS A 21 18.93 11.15 8.96
N GLY A 22 20.00 11.44 9.73
CA GLY A 22 20.28 10.72 10.98
C GLY A 22 19.21 10.90 12.08
N ARG A 23 18.29 11.87 11.93
CA ARG A 23 17.23 12.12 12.91
C ARG A 23 15.89 11.49 12.56
N CYS A 24 15.48 11.52 11.29
CA CYS A 24 14.13 11.15 10.87
C CYS A 24 14.08 10.14 9.73
N SER A 25 15.24 9.66 9.26
CA SER A 25 15.38 8.69 8.18
C SER A 25 14.84 9.13 6.81
N THR A 26 14.58 10.42 6.59
CA THR A 26 14.29 10.96 5.24
C THR A 26 15.46 10.68 4.31
N ARG A 27 15.18 10.25 3.06
CA ARG A 27 16.17 9.73 2.14
C ARG A 27 16.57 10.73 1.06
N TYR A 28 17.85 10.70 0.68
CA TYR A 28 18.47 11.60 -0.29
C TYR A 28 19.45 10.82 -1.17
N CYS A 29 19.67 11.24 -2.40
CA CYS A 29 20.70 10.66 -3.26
C CYS A 29 22.13 10.98 -2.75
N GLY A 30 22.31 12.11 -2.05
CA GLY A 30 23.61 12.51 -1.50
C GLY A 30 23.53 13.64 -0.49
N PRO A 31 24.70 14.07 0.04
CA PRO A 31 24.78 15.16 1.02
C PRO A 31 24.25 16.49 0.51
N ALA A 32 24.55 16.84 -0.75
CA ALA A 32 24.10 18.08 -1.37
C ALA A 32 22.57 18.21 -1.36
N CYS A 33 21.85 17.15 -1.76
CA CYS A 33 20.39 17.13 -1.70
C CYS A 33 19.84 17.21 -0.27
N GLN A 34 20.53 16.63 0.70
CA GLN A 34 20.13 16.75 2.11
C GLN A 34 20.31 18.19 2.60
N GLU A 35 21.42 18.84 2.25
CA GLU A 35 21.70 20.22 2.64
C GLU A 35 20.73 21.19 1.98
N GLN A 36 20.47 21.04 0.69
CA GLN A 36 19.50 21.84 -0.05
C GLN A 36 18.09 21.72 0.58
N HIS A 37 17.64 20.49 0.83
CA HIS A 37 16.31 20.26 1.44
C HIS A 37 16.23 20.81 2.86
N TRP A 38 17.35 20.83 3.61
CA TRP A 38 17.43 21.43 4.93
C TRP A 38 17.27 22.95 4.87
N LYS A 39 17.97 23.63 3.96
CA LYS A 39 18.01 25.08 3.86
C LYS A 39 16.79 25.65 3.14
N GLU A 40 16.37 25.05 2.05
CA GLU A 40 15.39 25.58 1.10
C GLU A 40 14.08 24.78 1.08
N GLY A 41 14.14 23.47 1.31
CA GLY A 41 12.98 22.57 1.26
C GLY A 41 12.20 22.46 2.57
N GLY A 42 12.57 23.22 3.61
CA GLY A 42 11.85 23.28 4.90
C GLY A 42 11.97 22.02 5.76
N HIS A 43 12.95 21.13 5.46
CA HIS A 43 13.16 19.92 6.26
C HIS A 43 13.57 20.22 7.71
N ASP A 44 14.26 21.31 7.97
CA ASP A 44 14.61 21.81 9.31
C ASP A 44 13.38 21.89 10.22
N LYS A 45 12.27 22.45 9.72
CA LYS A 45 10.99 22.60 10.43
C LYS A 45 10.23 21.28 10.57
N LEU A 46 10.33 20.40 9.57
CA LEU A 46 9.60 19.14 9.51
C LEU A 46 10.32 17.97 10.19
N CYS A 47 11.65 18.00 10.27
CA CYS A 47 12.48 16.89 10.75
C CYS A 47 12.04 16.37 12.13
N LYS A 48 11.76 17.26 13.07
CA LYS A 48 11.29 16.91 14.43
C LYS A 48 9.91 16.24 14.40
N LYS A 49 9.00 16.73 13.54
CA LYS A 49 7.65 16.17 13.36
C LYS A 49 7.72 14.76 12.74
N ILE A 50 8.53 14.60 11.69
CA ILE A 50 8.76 13.31 11.03
C ILE A 50 9.35 12.30 12.02
N ARG A 51 10.37 12.69 12.80
CA ARG A 51 10.95 11.82 13.83
C ARG A 51 9.93 11.36 14.86
N ARG A 52 9.09 12.30 15.37
CA ARG A 52 8.03 11.96 16.33
C ARG A 52 6.96 11.04 15.74
N GLY A 53 6.73 11.12 14.44
CA GLY A 53 5.81 10.24 13.70
C GLY A 53 6.41 8.87 13.35
N GLY A 54 7.49 8.43 14.00
CA GLY A 54 8.09 7.11 13.75
C GLY A 54 9.09 7.05 12.59
N GLY A 55 9.55 8.21 12.11
CA GLY A 55 10.45 8.32 10.97
C GLY A 55 9.71 8.57 9.65
N ALA A 56 10.49 8.77 8.60
CA ALA A 56 9.95 9.26 7.33
C ALA A 56 8.94 8.29 6.70
N GLU A 57 9.21 6.99 6.68
CA GLU A 57 8.30 6.00 6.08
C GLU A 57 6.95 5.96 6.81
N GLN A 58 6.97 5.89 8.14
CA GLN A 58 5.76 5.86 8.95
C GLN A 58 4.96 7.16 8.84
N TYR A 59 5.64 8.30 8.93
CA TYR A 59 5.02 9.62 8.83
C TYR A 59 4.31 9.84 7.50
N HIS A 60 4.95 9.47 6.39
CA HIS A 60 4.34 9.60 5.07
C HIS A 60 3.23 8.57 4.83
N ALA A 61 3.38 7.34 5.33
CA ALA A 61 2.32 6.33 5.25
C ALA A 61 1.05 6.78 6.00
N GLU A 62 1.21 7.38 7.18
CA GLU A 62 0.09 7.91 7.97
C GLU A 62 -0.62 9.05 7.23
N LYS A 63 0.14 9.98 6.63
CA LYS A 63 -0.41 11.09 5.86
C LYS A 63 -1.20 10.59 4.64
N GLN A 64 -0.63 9.69 3.86
CA GLN A 64 -1.26 9.12 2.67
C GLN A 64 -2.50 8.28 3.03
N TYR A 65 -2.46 7.56 4.16
CA TYR A 65 -3.63 6.86 4.67
C TYR A 65 -4.78 7.82 4.97
N ALA A 66 -4.51 8.91 5.67
CA ALA A 66 -5.54 9.90 6.01
C ALA A 66 -6.16 10.53 4.74
N GLU A 67 -5.33 10.85 3.74
CA GLU A 67 -5.80 11.35 2.43
C GLU A 67 -6.65 10.30 1.70
N ALA A 68 -6.22 9.04 1.65
CA ALA A 68 -6.94 7.97 0.98
C ALA A 68 -8.30 7.66 1.64
N VAL A 69 -8.37 7.72 2.98
CA VAL A 69 -9.64 7.58 3.72
C VAL A 69 -10.60 8.72 3.39
N ALA A 70 -10.12 9.96 3.36
CA ALA A 70 -10.95 11.11 3.01
C ALA A 70 -11.52 10.96 1.58
N VAL A 71 -10.68 10.61 0.61
CA VAL A 71 -11.10 10.37 -0.78
C VAL A 71 -12.12 9.21 -0.86
N ALA A 72 -11.92 8.14 -0.12
CA ALA A 72 -12.83 6.99 -0.12
C ALA A 72 -14.19 7.35 0.49
N ALA A 73 -14.20 8.09 1.61
CA ALA A 73 -15.44 8.53 2.26
C ALA A 73 -16.23 9.50 1.36
N GLU A 74 -15.53 10.45 0.72
CA GLU A 74 -16.15 11.40 -0.21
C GLU A 74 -16.75 10.69 -1.43
N ALA A 75 -16.01 9.76 -2.04
CA ALA A 75 -16.49 8.99 -3.20
C ALA A 75 -17.69 8.09 -2.87
N CYS A 76 -17.91 7.73 -1.61
CA CYS A 76 -19.04 6.92 -1.15
C CYS A 76 -20.16 7.76 -0.51
N ALA A 77 -20.03 9.08 -0.41
CA ALA A 77 -20.90 9.93 0.41
C ALA A 77 -22.39 9.79 0.05
N ASP A 78 -22.73 9.75 -1.23
CA ASP A 78 -24.13 9.64 -1.67
C ASP A 78 -24.73 8.25 -1.37
N ASP A 79 -23.95 7.18 -1.53
CA ASP A 79 -24.38 5.80 -1.28
C ASP A 79 -24.54 5.51 0.22
N THR A 80 -23.85 6.25 1.07
CA THR A 80 -23.79 6.01 2.53
C THR A 80 -24.78 6.85 3.34
N LYS A 81 -25.57 7.73 2.71
CA LYS A 81 -26.56 8.58 3.40
C LYS A 81 -27.57 7.74 4.19
N GLY A 82 -27.72 8.05 5.47
CA GLY A 82 -28.67 7.36 6.34
C GLY A 82 -28.26 5.93 6.75
N GLN A 83 -27.05 5.51 6.39
CA GLN A 83 -26.51 4.19 6.75
C GLN A 83 -25.66 4.24 8.01
N THR A 84 -25.40 3.07 8.58
CA THR A 84 -24.52 2.89 9.73
C THR A 84 -23.46 1.82 9.45
N CYS A 85 -22.34 1.90 10.15
CA CYS A 85 -21.28 0.91 10.07
C CYS A 85 -21.73 -0.43 10.62
N PHE A 86 -21.57 -1.53 9.88
CA PHE A 86 -21.95 -2.87 10.35
C PHE A 86 -21.06 -3.41 11.49
N ILE A 87 -19.96 -2.70 11.83
CA ILE A 87 -19.02 -3.09 12.89
C ILE A 87 -19.30 -2.30 14.19
N CYS A 88 -19.31 -0.95 14.11
CA CYS A 88 -19.48 -0.10 15.28
C CYS A 88 -20.88 0.53 15.42
N THR A 89 -21.78 0.30 14.46
CA THR A 89 -23.18 0.78 14.41
C THR A 89 -23.36 2.30 14.27
N GLU A 90 -22.28 3.06 14.21
CA GLU A 90 -22.30 4.52 14.10
C GLU A 90 -22.29 4.98 12.62
N ALA A 91 -22.88 6.15 12.32
CA ALA A 91 -22.82 6.78 11.00
C ALA A 91 -21.49 7.50 10.76
N VAL A 92 -20.88 8.04 11.82
CA VAL A 92 -19.56 8.70 11.79
C VAL A 92 -18.68 8.05 12.86
N HIS A 93 -17.48 7.68 12.49
CA HIS A 93 -16.57 6.98 13.40
C HIS A 93 -16.24 7.84 14.63
N TRP A 94 -16.50 7.32 15.82
CA TRP A 94 -16.43 8.08 17.07
C TRP A 94 -15.07 8.71 17.34
N LYS A 95 -13.97 8.06 16.96
CA LYS A 95 -12.58 8.53 17.21
C LYS A 95 -12.01 9.32 16.05
N THR A 96 -12.05 8.79 14.81
CA THR A 96 -11.39 9.40 13.64
C THR A 96 -12.26 10.42 12.93
N LYS A 97 -13.57 10.45 13.22
CA LYS A 97 -14.56 11.31 12.58
C LYS A 97 -14.71 11.06 11.06
N GLU A 98 -14.22 9.93 10.57
CA GLU A 98 -14.38 9.54 9.17
C GLU A 98 -15.82 9.09 8.87
N GLY A 99 -16.24 9.30 7.62
CA GLY A 99 -17.50 8.81 7.08
C GLY A 99 -17.45 7.33 6.70
N LEU A 100 -18.58 6.81 6.28
CA LEU A 100 -18.74 5.43 5.82
C LEU A 100 -18.21 5.24 4.39
N VAL A 101 -17.81 4.01 4.09
CA VAL A 101 -17.48 3.56 2.74
C VAL A 101 -18.22 2.26 2.43
N ARG A 102 -18.45 1.99 1.12
CA ARG A 102 -18.85 0.70 0.61
C ARG A 102 -18.10 0.42 -0.69
N GLY A 103 -17.11 -0.46 -0.65
CA GLY A 103 -16.26 -0.79 -1.80
C GLY A 103 -16.24 -2.28 -2.11
N CYS A 104 -17.35 -2.99 -1.88
CA CYS A 104 -17.50 -4.43 -2.13
C CYS A 104 -18.81 -4.73 -2.87
N ALA A 105 -19.10 -6.02 -3.14
CA ALA A 105 -20.31 -6.45 -3.86
C ALA A 105 -21.58 -6.56 -3.00
N CYS A 106 -21.55 -6.12 -1.74
CA CYS A 106 -22.75 -6.07 -0.90
C CYS A 106 -23.83 -5.18 -1.50
N ARG A 107 -25.10 -5.54 -1.26
CA ARG A 107 -26.27 -4.82 -1.76
C ARG A 107 -27.20 -4.38 -0.62
N GLY A 108 -28.13 -3.51 -0.91
CA GLY A 108 -29.09 -2.97 0.06
C GLY A 108 -28.37 -2.23 1.18
N THR A 109 -28.74 -2.52 2.43
CA THR A 109 -28.18 -1.90 3.64
C THR A 109 -26.90 -2.59 4.17
N ALA A 110 -26.36 -3.59 3.46
CA ALA A 110 -25.18 -4.32 3.87
C ALA A 110 -23.87 -3.71 3.35
N GLY A 111 -22.78 -3.94 4.08
CA GLY A 111 -21.41 -3.64 3.63
C GLY A 111 -20.92 -2.22 3.86
N PHE A 112 -21.69 -1.37 4.55
CA PHE A 112 -21.24 -0.04 4.97
C PHE A 112 -20.35 -0.15 6.20
N ALA A 113 -19.16 0.43 6.15
CA ALA A 113 -18.22 0.43 7.26
C ALA A 113 -17.32 1.66 7.23
N HIS A 114 -16.72 1.99 8.36
CA HIS A 114 -15.57 2.88 8.40
C HIS A 114 -14.30 2.12 7.99
N VAL A 115 -13.39 2.77 7.26
CA VAL A 115 -12.09 2.17 6.94
C VAL A 115 -11.36 1.77 8.21
N SER A 116 -11.37 2.61 9.25
CA SER A 116 -10.77 2.31 10.57
C SER A 116 -11.35 1.06 11.22
N CYS A 117 -12.66 0.82 11.11
CA CYS A 117 -13.29 -0.39 11.64
C CYS A 117 -12.84 -1.64 10.90
N LEU A 118 -12.75 -1.59 9.57
CA LEU A 118 -12.23 -2.70 8.74
C LEU A 118 -10.76 -2.99 9.07
N VAL A 119 -9.97 -1.95 9.24
CA VAL A 119 -8.55 -2.03 9.61
C VAL A 119 -8.38 -2.69 10.97
N GLU A 120 -9.15 -2.26 11.96
CA GLU A 120 -9.05 -2.83 13.31
C GLU A 120 -9.48 -4.30 13.33
N GLN A 121 -10.55 -4.66 12.62
CA GLN A 121 -10.95 -6.05 12.43
C GLN A 121 -9.82 -6.89 11.82
N ALA A 122 -9.18 -6.40 10.74
CA ALA A 122 -8.09 -7.13 10.08
C ALA A 122 -6.87 -7.31 10.99
N LYS A 123 -6.52 -6.27 11.78
CA LYS A 123 -5.42 -6.31 12.75
C LYS A 123 -5.66 -7.32 13.86
N ILE A 124 -6.84 -7.29 14.48
CA ILE A 124 -7.20 -8.20 15.56
C ILE A 124 -7.14 -9.65 15.07
N LEU A 125 -7.79 -9.96 13.96
CA LEU A 125 -7.81 -11.31 13.40
C LEU A 125 -6.41 -11.83 13.03
N LEU A 126 -5.53 -10.96 12.55
CA LEU A 126 -4.17 -11.37 12.24
C LEU A 126 -3.31 -11.56 13.50
N ALA A 127 -3.49 -10.71 14.51
CA ALA A 127 -2.83 -10.89 15.81
C ALA A 127 -3.24 -12.20 16.48
N GLU A 128 -4.55 -12.49 16.51
CA GLU A 128 -5.08 -13.77 17.00
C GLU A 128 -4.49 -14.98 16.26
N ALA A 129 -4.32 -14.87 14.92
CA ALA A 129 -3.70 -15.94 14.14
C ALA A 129 -2.24 -16.18 14.55
N GLN A 130 -1.49 -15.11 14.77
CA GLN A 130 -0.08 -15.20 15.18
C GLN A 130 0.07 -15.73 16.62
N GLU A 131 -0.79 -15.29 17.54
CA GLU A 131 -0.73 -15.69 18.95
C GLU A 131 -1.19 -17.14 19.17
N ASN A 132 -2.21 -17.58 18.44
CA ASN A 132 -2.85 -18.90 18.63
C ASN A 132 -2.47 -19.91 17.53
N ASN A 133 -1.47 -19.59 16.69
CA ASN A 133 -1.00 -20.44 15.58
C ASN A 133 -2.15 -20.92 14.67
N LEU A 134 -3.09 -20.01 14.35
CA LEU A 134 -4.23 -20.28 13.49
C LEU A 134 -3.87 -20.05 12.03
N ASP A 135 -4.75 -20.52 11.11
CA ASP A 135 -4.58 -20.32 9.68
C ASP A 135 -4.47 -18.82 9.32
N PHE A 136 -3.35 -18.47 8.70
CA PHE A 136 -2.99 -17.09 8.35
C PHE A 136 -3.82 -16.55 7.18
N ASP A 137 -4.02 -17.33 6.12
CA ASP A 137 -4.55 -16.84 4.85
C ASP A 137 -5.97 -16.28 4.94
N PRO A 138 -6.96 -16.92 5.60
CA PRO A 138 -8.30 -16.35 5.72
C PRO A 138 -8.35 -15.09 6.56
N ARG A 139 -7.41 -14.92 7.49
CA ARG A 139 -7.30 -13.73 8.33
C ARG A 139 -6.59 -12.59 7.64
N TRP A 140 -5.53 -12.90 6.90
CA TRP A 140 -4.88 -11.94 6.02
C TRP A 140 -5.84 -11.41 4.94
N ALA A 141 -6.72 -12.27 4.42
CA ALA A 141 -7.72 -11.88 3.43
C ALA A 141 -8.61 -10.71 3.89
N ARG A 142 -8.74 -10.45 5.20
CA ARG A 142 -9.54 -9.31 5.71
C ARG A 142 -9.01 -7.94 5.30
N TRP A 143 -7.73 -7.85 4.96
CA TRP A 143 -7.17 -6.63 4.40
C TRP A 143 -7.67 -6.32 2.98
N ARG A 144 -8.24 -7.27 2.26
CA ARG A 144 -8.64 -7.13 0.86
C ARG A 144 -10.07 -7.58 0.54
N THR A 145 -10.70 -8.42 1.39
CA THR A 145 -12.02 -9.00 1.14
C THR A 145 -13.03 -8.62 2.22
N CYS A 146 -14.24 -8.32 1.79
CA CYS A 146 -15.36 -8.06 2.68
C CYS A 146 -15.71 -9.30 3.52
N SER A 147 -15.94 -9.12 4.83
CA SER A 147 -16.32 -10.22 5.72
C SER A 147 -17.72 -10.77 5.43
N LEU A 148 -18.60 -9.97 4.81
CA LEU A 148 -19.98 -10.33 4.51
C LEU A 148 -20.10 -11.07 3.18
N CYS A 149 -19.79 -10.40 2.07
CA CYS A 149 -19.97 -10.97 0.72
C CYS A 149 -18.76 -11.77 0.21
N LYS A 150 -17.63 -11.81 0.93
CA LYS A 150 -16.39 -12.52 0.58
C LYS A 150 -15.71 -12.04 -0.73
N GLN A 151 -16.20 -10.96 -1.32
CA GLN A 151 -15.62 -10.37 -2.51
C GLN A 151 -14.56 -9.33 -2.15
N ASP A 152 -13.61 -9.11 -3.05
CA ASP A 152 -12.57 -8.09 -2.89
C ASP A 152 -13.18 -6.69 -2.83
N TYR A 153 -12.56 -5.85 -2.02
CA TYR A 153 -12.77 -4.41 -2.11
C TYR A 153 -12.22 -3.88 -3.43
N HIS A 154 -12.82 -2.82 -3.96
CA HIS A 154 -12.44 -2.24 -5.25
C HIS A 154 -12.20 -0.72 -5.15
N SER A 155 -11.64 -0.14 -6.22
CA SER A 155 -11.46 1.29 -6.39
C SER A 155 -10.75 1.97 -5.20
N VAL A 156 -11.19 3.17 -4.82
CA VAL A 156 -10.60 4.01 -3.76
C VAL A 156 -10.64 3.37 -2.38
N VAL A 157 -11.64 2.52 -2.10
CA VAL A 157 -11.71 1.79 -0.81
C VAL A 157 -10.58 0.76 -0.71
N LYS A 158 -10.28 0.03 -1.79
CA LYS A 158 -9.14 -0.88 -1.86
C LYS A 158 -7.82 -0.13 -1.67
N CYS A 159 -7.70 1.07 -2.23
CA CYS A 159 -6.54 1.95 -2.04
C CYS A 159 -6.38 2.38 -0.57
N ALA A 160 -7.46 2.82 0.08
CA ALA A 160 -7.43 3.21 1.50
C ALA A 160 -7.02 2.04 2.41
N LEU A 161 -7.53 0.84 2.15
CA LEU A 161 -7.14 -0.37 2.88
C LEU A 161 -5.67 -0.77 2.59
N GLY A 162 -5.19 -0.59 1.37
CA GLY A 162 -3.78 -0.79 1.02
C GLY A 162 -2.85 0.14 1.81
N TRP A 163 -3.17 1.43 1.89
CA TRP A 163 -2.44 2.39 2.73
C TRP A 163 -2.51 2.05 4.22
N ALA A 164 -3.68 1.61 4.69
CA ALA A 164 -3.86 1.18 6.07
C ALA A 164 -2.98 -0.02 6.41
N CYS A 165 -2.95 -1.03 5.55
CA CYS A 165 -2.10 -2.20 5.71
C CYS A 165 -0.61 -1.81 5.71
N TRP A 166 -0.18 -1.02 4.74
CA TRP A 166 1.20 -0.54 4.67
C TRP A 166 1.61 0.22 5.93
N LYS A 167 0.85 1.24 6.37
CA LYS A 167 1.19 2.00 7.58
C LYS A 167 1.26 1.13 8.84
N THR A 168 0.50 0.03 8.89
CA THR A 168 0.49 -0.88 10.02
C THR A 168 1.78 -1.70 10.10
N TYR A 169 2.36 -2.08 8.96
CA TYR A 169 3.47 -3.02 8.90
C TYR A 169 4.77 -2.46 8.36
N VAL A 170 4.82 -1.19 7.93
CA VAL A 170 6.02 -0.54 7.39
C VAL A 170 7.21 -0.50 8.35
N GLY A 171 6.96 -0.47 9.66
CA GLY A 171 8.01 -0.50 10.69
C GLY A 171 8.68 -1.86 10.91
N ARG A 172 8.16 -2.95 10.30
CA ARG A 172 8.79 -4.28 10.40
C ARG A 172 10.07 -4.35 9.57
N PRO A 173 11.02 -5.25 9.90
CA PRO A 173 12.22 -5.46 9.09
C PRO A 173 11.86 -5.77 7.63
N GLU A 174 12.74 -5.39 6.70
CA GLU A 174 12.52 -5.61 5.26
C GLU A 174 12.39 -7.09 4.91
N THR A 175 13.06 -7.96 5.65
CA THR A 175 12.97 -9.43 5.52
C THR A 175 11.66 -10.02 6.01
N ASN A 176 10.80 -9.22 6.67
CA ASN A 176 9.54 -9.72 7.19
C ASN A 176 8.51 -9.84 6.06
N HIS A 177 7.98 -11.06 5.86
CA HIS A 177 7.03 -11.35 4.78
C HIS A 177 5.74 -10.53 4.86
N ILE A 178 5.24 -10.20 6.07
CA ILE A 178 4.04 -9.37 6.24
C ILE A 178 4.28 -7.95 5.72
N ARG A 179 5.49 -7.39 5.90
CA ARG A 179 5.85 -6.11 5.30
C ARG A 179 5.81 -6.19 3.77
N ALA A 180 6.37 -7.23 3.17
CA ALA A 180 6.32 -7.45 1.72
C ALA A 180 4.88 -7.59 1.22
N MET A 181 4.06 -8.40 1.88
CA MET A 181 2.64 -8.56 1.54
C MET A 181 1.84 -7.27 1.67
N SER A 182 2.16 -6.42 2.68
CA SER A 182 1.49 -5.12 2.85
C SER A 182 1.86 -4.15 1.73
N MET A 183 3.10 -4.23 1.21
CA MET A 183 3.53 -3.45 0.06
C MET A 183 2.80 -3.89 -1.22
N ALA A 184 2.65 -5.20 -1.44
CA ALA A 184 1.86 -5.75 -2.54
C ALA A 184 0.40 -5.29 -2.49
N LEU A 185 -0.23 -5.33 -1.31
CA LEU A 185 -1.60 -4.82 -1.13
C LEU A 185 -1.72 -3.33 -1.44
N LEU A 186 -0.74 -2.53 -1.04
CA LEU A 186 -0.71 -1.11 -1.38
C LEU A 186 -0.58 -0.89 -2.89
N GLY A 187 0.35 -1.58 -3.57
CA GLY A 187 0.51 -1.50 -5.02
C GLY A 187 -0.78 -1.84 -5.78
N ASN A 188 -1.45 -2.93 -5.35
CA ASN A 188 -2.73 -3.35 -5.93
C ASN A 188 -3.89 -2.39 -5.60
N GLY A 189 -3.86 -1.74 -4.43
CA GLY A 189 -4.83 -0.71 -4.04
C GLY A 189 -4.70 0.55 -4.88
N LEU A 190 -3.48 1.04 -5.07
CA LEU A 190 -3.17 2.19 -5.92
C LEU A 190 -3.59 1.94 -7.38
N GLU A 191 -3.30 0.75 -7.89
CA GLU A 191 -3.71 0.35 -9.24
C GLU A 191 -5.23 0.29 -9.39
N ALA A 192 -5.96 -0.24 -8.39
CA ALA A 192 -7.42 -0.28 -8.38
C ALA A 192 -8.05 1.12 -8.40
N ALA A 193 -7.40 2.10 -7.76
CA ALA A 193 -7.77 3.51 -7.80
C ALA A 193 -7.25 4.27 -9.04
N ASN A 194 -6.59 3.57 -9.97
CA ASN A 194 -5.95 4.15 -11.15
C ASN A 194 -4.90 5.23 -10.82
N HIS A 195 -4.18 5.06 -9.72
CA HIS A 195 -3.17 6.01 -9.24
C HIS A 195 -1.79 5.66 -9.81
N ALA A 196 -1.14 6.62 -10.48
CA ALA A 196 0.16 6.42 -11.15
C ALA A 196 1.28 5.95 -10.18
N ASP A 197 1.18 6.27 -8.90
CA ASP A 197 2.13 5.83 -7.86
C ASP A 197 2.15 4.30 -7.67
N ALA A 198 1.21 3.55 -8.26
CA ALA A 198 1.23 2.09 -8.24
C ALA A 198 2.57 1.52 -8.74
N LEU A 199 3.13 2.10 -9.82
CA LEU A 199 4.41 1.68 -10.37
C LEU A 199 5.56 1.96 -9.39
N PHE A 200 5.55 3.11 -8.70
CA PHE A 200 6.56 3.47 -7.69
C PHE A 200 6.55 2.56 -6.44
N VAL A 201 5.51 1.76 -6.28
CA VAL A 201 5.40 0.74 -5.23
C VAL A 201 5.81 -0.63 -5.75
N LYS A 202 5.30 -1.03 -6.93
CA LYS A 202 5.50 -2.37 -7.49
C LYS A 202 6.92 -2.60 -8.01
N ASP A 203 7.58 -1.59 -8.59
CA ASP A 203 8.98 -1.71 -9.01
C ASP A 203 9.93 -2.01 -7.84
N PRO A 204 9.92 -1.22 -6.75
CA PRO A 204 10.71 -1.52 -5.56
C PRO A 204 10.34 -2.82 -4.86
N GLU A 205 9.06 -3.23 -4.91
CA GLU A 205 8.62 -4.54 -4.41
C GLU A 205 9.35 -5.67 -5.13
N LEU A 206 9.34 -5.67 -6.47
CA LEU A 206 10.03 -6.65 -7.29
C LEU A 206 11.54 -6.67 -6.98
N ALA A 207 12.18 -5.50 -6.94
CA ALA A 207 13.60 -5.37 -6.63
C ALA A 207 13.94 -5.91 -5.22
N MET A 208 13.07 -5.68 -4.24
CA MET A 208 13.20 -6.22 -2.89
C MET A 208 13.09 -7.74 -2.89
N MET A 209 12.10 -8.32 -3.55
CA MET A 209 11.91 -9.76 -3.62
C MET A 209 13.11 -10.46 -4.26
N GLN A 210 13.65 -9.91 -5.36
CA GLN A 210 14.85 -10.43 -6.02
C GLN A 210 16.07 -10.38 -5.09
N ARG A 211 16.31 -9.26 -4.39
CA ARG A 211 17.44 -9.10 -3.47
C ARG A 211 17.36 -10.04 -2.27
N LEU A 212 16.17 -10.30 -1.76
CA LEU A 212 15.94 -11.19 -0.61
C LEU A 212 15.86 -12.67 -0.98
N GLY A 213 16.03 -13.02 -2.27
CA GLY A 213 15.99 -14.41 -2.73
C GLY A 213 14.61 -15.05 -2.60
N ALA A 214 13.54 -14.30 -2.84
CA ALA A 214 12.19 -14.85 -2.85
C ALA A 214 12.05 -15.99 -3.88
N PRO A 215 11.14 -16.96 -3.65
CA PRO A 215 10.91 -18.06 -4.59
C PRO A 215 10.63 -17.54 -6.00
N GLU A 216 11.22 -18.18 -7.01
CA GLU A 216 11.13 -17.77 -8.42
C GLU A 216 9.67 -17.58 -8.88
N LYS A 217 8.79 -18.51 -8.48
CA LYS A 217 7.35 -18.42 -8.76
C LYS A 217 6.75 -17.07 -8.31
N HIS A 218 7.12 -16.56 -7.14
CA HIS A 218 6.61 -15.30 -6.62
C HIS A 218 7.20 -14.11 -7.39
N ILE A 219 8.50 -14.18 -7.74
CA ILE A 219 9.14 -13.15 -8.57
C ILE A 219 8.46 -13.06 -9.93
N LEU A 220 8.17 -14.18 -10.60
CA LEU A 220 7.50 -14.21 -11.89
C LEU A 220 6.08 -13.64 -11.82
N VAL A 221 5.30 -13.98 -10.80
CA VAL A 221 3.97 -13.40 -10.57
C VAL A 221 4.05 -11.89 -10.40
N THR A 222 4.99 -11.40 -9.59
CA THR A 222 5.17 -9.96 -9.36
C THR A 222 5.63 -9.24 -10.63
N GLN A 223 6.52 -9.83 -11.42
CA GLN A 223 6.93 -9.29 -12.73
C GLN A 223 5.75 -9.19 -13.70
N ASN A 224 4.91 -10.22 -13.77
CA ASN A 224 3.72 -10.20 -14.63
C ASN A 224 2.73 -9.11 -14.20
N ASN A 225 2.46 -9.01 -12.91
CA ASN A 225 1.59 -7.96 -12.36
C ASN A 225 2.13 -6.55 -12.64
N LEU A 226 3.45 -6.38 -12.52
CA LEU A 226 4.11 -5.11 -12.84
C LEU A 226 4.01 -4.79 -14.34
N ALA A 227 4.24 -5.78 -15.22
CA ALA A 227 4.10 -5.60 -16.67
C ALA A 227 2.68 -5.18 -17.06
N ASN A 228 1.66 -5.82 -16.47
CA ASN A 228 0.26 -5.44 -16.67
C ASN A 228 -0.02 -4.01 -16.18
N SER A 229 0.59 -3.60 -15.06
CA SER A 229 0.45 -2.22 -14.56
C SER A 229 1.09 -1.21 -15.52
N TYR A 230 2.28 -1.46 -16.05
CA TYR A 230 2.90 -0.61 -17.07
C TYR A 230 2.02 -0.48 -18.32
N GLN A 231 1.45 -1.60 -18.79
CA GLN A 231 0.52 -1.60 -19.93
C GLN A 231 -0.73 -0.77 -19.62
N ARG A 232 -1.33 -0.95 -18.43
CA ARG A 232 -2.54 -0.23 -18.01
C ARG A 232 -2.33 1.29 -17.94
N PHE A 233 -1.14 1.72 -17.51
CA PHE A 233 -0.80 3.14 -17.41
C PHE A 233 -0.21 3.72 -18.70
N GLY A 234 -0.10 2.95 -19.79
CA GLY A 234 0.45 3.41 -21.07
C GLY A 234 1.95 3.73 -21.03
N ARG A 235 2.70 3.17 -20.05
CA ARG A 235 4.12 3.48 -19.79
C ARG A 235 5.06 2.32 -20.14
N LEU A 236 4.77 1.60 -21.23
CA LEU A 236 5.54 0.41 -21.64
C LEU A 236 7.02 0.73 -21.96
N ASP A 237 7.30 1.92 -22.47
CA ASP A 237 8.66 2.35 -22.84
C ASP A 237 9.53 2.67 -21.62
N GLU A 238 8.93 2.89 -20.46
CA GLU A 238 9.62 3.17 -19.21
C GLU A 238 9.94 1.91 -18.40
N ARG A 239 9.64 0.72 -18.94
CA ARG A 239 9.87 -0.55 -18.25
C ARG A 239 11.36 -0.70 -17.90
N PRO A 240 11.72 -0.93 -16.63
CA PRO A 240 13.10 -1.13 -16.22
C PRO A 240 13.73 -2.29 -16.98
N THR A 241 14.92 -2.10 -17.53
CA THR A 241 15.68 -3.09 -18.33
C THR A 241 16.07 -4.35 -17.55
N HIS A 242 16.08 -4.31 -16.22
CA HIS A 242 16.29 -5.50 -15.38
C HIS A 242 15.03 -6.40 -15.26
N ALA A 243 13.88 -5.97 -15.78
CA ALA A 243 12.73 -6.85 -16.01
C ALA A 243 12.89 -7.71 -17.28
N THR A 244 13.93 -7.47 -18.09
CA THR A 244 14.21 -8.14 -19.35
C THR A 244 15.37 -9.14 -19.28
N ARG A 245 15.43 -10.03 -18.29
CA ARG A 245 15.94 -11.36 -18.62
C ARG A 245 14.83 -12.04 -19.42
N ARG A 246 15.00 -12.04 -20.71
CA ARG A 246 14.12 -12.73 -21.67
C ARG A 246 13.89 -14.17 -21.19
N ILE A 247 12.76 -14.40 -20.54
CA ILE A 247 12.08 -15.67 -20.64
C ILE A 247 11.22 -15.50 -21.89
N PRO A 248 11.40 -16.29 -22.94
CA PRO A 248 10.52 -16.22 -24.10
C PRO A 248 9.11 -16.57 -23.60
N TRP A 249 8.23 -15.56 -23.61
CA TRP A 249 6.84 -15.72 -23.27
C TRP A 249 6.18 -16.53 -24.36
N ASN A 250 5.98 -17.83 -24.12
CA ASN A 250 5.09 -18.63 -24.94
C ASN A 250 3.68 -18.47 -24.35
N PHE A 251 2.91 -17.55 -24.91
CA PHE A 251 1.52 -17.29 -24.54
C PHE A 251 0.60 -18.52 -24.71
N GLU A 252 1.08 -19.58 -25.37
CA GLU A 252 0.34 -20.81 -25.59
C GLU A 252 0.30 -21.75 -24.39
N ASP A 253 1.29 -21.68 -23.49
CA ASP A 253 1.35 -22.57 -22.32
C ASP A 253 0.40 -22.19 -21.19
N LEU A 254 -0.09 -20.94 -21.16
CA LEU A 254 -1.08 -20.49 -20.17
C LEU A 254 -2.52 -20.87 -20.50
N ARG A 255 -2.79 -21.35 -21.74
CA ARG A 255 -4.14 -21.77 -22.15
C ARG A 255 -4.41 -23.28 -21.96
N ARG A 256 -3.41 -24.05 -21.51
CA ARG A 256 -3.53 -25.52 -21.36
C ARG A 256 -3.59 -26.01 -19.93
N GLY A 257 -3.81 -25.12 -18.97
CA GLY A 257 -3.95 -25.46 -17.56
C GLY A 257 -5.36 -25.18 -17.05
N THR A 258 -6.38 -25.86 -17.61
CA THR A 258 -7.70 -26.05 -17.00
C THR A 258 -7.86 -27.49 -16.62
#